data_becb17dec42e079207ea041f870ff985
#
_entry.id   becb17dec42e079207ea041f870ff985
#
_cell.length_a   1.000
_cell.length_b   1.000
_cell.length_c   1.000
_cell.angle_alpha   90.00
_cell.angle_beta   90.00
_cell.angle_gamma   90.00
#
_symmetry.space_group_name_H-M   'P 1'
#
loop_
_entity.id
_entity.type
_entity.pdbx_description
1 polymer ?
#
loop_
_entity_poly.entity_id
_entity_poly.type
_entity_poly.pdbx_seq_one_letter_code
_entity_poly.pdbx_strand_id
1 'polypeptide(L)'
;AAGSGAVAEGRIYNYIGTSSWIAVSSAQPMLLTDIKPYIFCHCVPGQYVSNVSIYCAGNAFRWIRDVICEPEKQEALAKGMDPYDLISEMAAKIAPGAEGLLFFPSMMGGSTITRNPNTAGAFVGLRIGHTRANLARAALEGISLELKMVLNLFEKMVPSFKELRLTGGGSNGFLWRQILANIYKKTILVPSVTQETAALGAALCAGVGIGLWKDFLKVDEISTIKSRTEVQPENVGIYEELAEVYAETARLLDHPYTRLAEINKLV
;
A
#
# COMPACT_ATOMS: atom_id res chain seq x y z
N ALA A 1 2.18 -13.74 -5.21
CA ALA A 1 1.20 -13.63 -6.29
C ALA A 1 0.15 -14.74 -6.20
N ALA A 2 0.54 -16.04 -6.32
CA ALA A 2 -0.43 -17.14 -6.37
C ALA A 2 -1.39 -17.17 -5.16
N GLY A 3 -0.87 -17.16 -3.95
CA GLY A 3 -1.70 -17.16 -2.74
C GLY A 3 -2.54 -15.89 -2.54
N SER A 4 -2.17 -14.78 -3.17
CA SER A 4 -3.00 -13.56 -3.22
C SER A 4 -4.08 -13.62 -4.31
N GLY A 5 -4.13 -14.72 -5.09
CA GLY A 5 -5.10 -14.92 -6.15
C GLY A 5 -4.78 -14.23 -7.47
N ALA A 6 -3.57 -13.70 -7.63
CA ALA A 6 -3.12 -13.14 -8.90
C ALA A 6 -2.56 -14.28 -9.79
N VAL A 7 -3.46 -15.16 -10.25
CA VAL A 7 -3.16 -16.41 -10.98
C VAL A 7 -3.71 -16.42 -12.42
N ALA A 8 -4.15 -15.28 -12.91
CA ALA A 8 -4.63 -15.12 -14.27
C ALA A 8 -4.20 -13.76 -14.82
N GLU A 9 -4.17 -13.63 -16.13
CA GLU A 9 -3.79 -12.39 -16.80
C GLU A 9 -4.64 -11.20 -16.33
N GLY A 10 -3.99 -10.08 -16.06
CA GLY A 10 -4.63 -8.84 -15.60
C GLY A 10 -5.04 -8.84 -14.13
N ARG A 11 -4.92 -9.96 -13.41
CA ARG A 11 -5.19 -9.95 -11.97
C ARG A 11 -4.12 -9.19 -11.23
N ILE A 12 -4.57 -8.24 -10.41
CA ILE A 12 -3.74 -7.32 -9.64
C ILE A 12 -3.99 -7.48 -8.16
N TYR A 13 -2.95 -7.35 -7.35
CA TYR A 13 -3.08 -7.29 -5.90
C TYR A 13 -2.13 -6.26 -5.30
N ASN A 14 -2.52 -5.71 -4.16
CA ASN A 14 -1.67 -4.92 -3.29
C ASN A 14 -1.40 -5.72 -2.01
N TYR A 15 -0.15 -5.83 -1.63
CA TYR A 15 0.26 -6.34 -0.32
C TYR A 15 0.75 -5.19 0.53
N ILE A 16 0.22 -5.06 1.75
CA ILE A 16 0.67 -4.07 2.74
C ILE A 16 1.14 -4.80 4.01
N GLY A 17 2.45 -4.92 4.12
CA GLY A 17 3.18 -5.38 5.31
C GLY A 17 4.08 -4.27 5.83
N THR A 18 5.29 -4.58 6.30
CA THR A 18 6.34 -3.62 6.66
C THR A 18 6.70 -2.69 5.51
N SER A 19 6.89 -3.27 4.34
CA SER A 19 6.88 -2.63 3.02
C SER A 19 5.54 -2.88 2.33
N SER A 20 5.35 -2.31 1.15
CA SER A 20 4.18 -2.59 0.33
C SER A 20 4.56 -2.69 -1.14
N TRP A 21 3.77 -3.44 -1.89
CA TRP A 21 3.89 -3.51 -3.35
C TRP A 21 2.54 -3.72 -4.02
N ILE A 22 2.46 -3.26 -5.25
CA ILE A 22 1.40 -3.65 -6.16
C ILE A 22 2.01 -4.55 -7.23
N ALA A 23 1.36 -5.65 -7.53
CA ALA A 23 1.83 -6.61 -8.51
C ALA A 23 0.70 -7.08 -9.43
N VAL A 24 1.07 -7.33 -10.67
CA VAL A 24 0.19 -7.73 -11.76
C VAL A 24 0.71 -9.01 -12.38
N SER A 25 -0.20 -9.96 -12.65
CA SER A 25 0.07 -11.14 -13.48
C SER A 25 -0.28 -10.86 -14.93
N SER A 26 0.63 -11.17 -15.84
CA SER A 26 0.48 -10.88 -17.28
C SER A 26 1.20 -11.91 -18.16
N ALA A 27 0.72 -12.10 -19.39
CA ALA A 27 1.36 -12.99 -20.37
C ALA A 27 2.72 -12.44 -20.86
N GLN A 28 2.96 -11.14 -20.74
CA GLN A 28 4.21 -10.50 -21.10
C GLN A 28 4.77 -9.72 -19.91
N PRO A 29 6.12 -9.66 -19.75
CA PRO A 29 6.73 -8.85 -18.70
C PRO A 29 6.41 -7.36 -18.92
N MET A 30 6.02 -6.65 -17.84
CA MET A 30 5.73 -5.22 -17.93
C MET A 30 7.01 -4.42 -17.79
N LEU A 31 7.57 -4.00 -18.92
CA LEU A 31 8.77 -3.17 -18.98
C LEU A 31 8.33 -1.69 -18.90
N LEU A 32 8.67 -1.03 -17.79
CA LEU A 32 8.43 0.39 -17.59
C LEU A 32 9.71 1.17 -17.94
N THR A 33 9.60 2.24 -18.73
CA THR A 33 10.74 3.02 -19.20
C THR A 33 11.39 3.85 -18.09
N ASP A 34 10.57 4.35 -17.17
CA ASP A 34 11.00 5.32 -16.17
C ASP A 34 11.40 4.70 -14.82
N ILE A 35 10.97 3.49 -14.56
CA ILE A 35 11.29 2.73 -13.35
C ILE A 35 11.64 1.29 -13.71
N LYS A 36 12.33 0.60 -12.80
CA LYS A 36 12.70 -0.82 -12.96
C LYS A 36 11.80 -1.67 -12.06
N PRO A 37 10.66 -2.19 -12.55
CA PRO A 37 9.86 -3.12 -11.78
C PRO A 37 10.65 -4.41 -11.53
N TYR A 38 10.34 -5.10 -10.44
CA TYR A 38 10.77 -6.49 -10.27
C TYR A 38 9.89 -7.37 -11.13
N ILE A 39 10.50 -8.19 -11.99
CA ILE A 39 9.80 -9.11 -12.90
C ILE A 39 10.22 -10.52 -12.58
N PHE A 40 9.24 -11.38 -12.33
CA PHE A 40 9.45 -12.78 -12.01
C PHE A 40 8.66 -13.67 -12.97
N CYS A 41 9.21 -14.85 -13.31
CA CYS A 41 8.40 -15.91 -13.90
C CYS A 41 7.33 -16.32 -12.89
N HIS A 42 6.09 -16.39 -13.34
CA HIS A 42 4.98 -16.85 -12.49
C HIS A 42 5.01 -18.38 -12.36
N CYS A 43 4.48 -18.93 -11.25
CA CYS A 43 4.25 -20.37 -11.14
C CYS A 43 3.16 -20.87 -12.10
N VAL A 44 2.27 -19.99 -12.56
CA VAL A 44 1.32 -20.29 -13.65
C VAL A 44 2.11 -20.28 -14.97
N PRO A 45 2.11 -21.37 -15.74
CA PRO A 45 2.84 -21.45 -17.01
C PRO A 45 2.45 -20.34 -17.98
N GLY A 46 3.47 -19.74 -18.63
CA GLY A 46 3.26 -18.70 -19.63
C GLY A 46 2.93 -17.32 -19.07
N GLN A 47 3.02 -17.12 -17.76
CA GLN A 47 2.78 -15.83 -17.14
C GLN A 47 4.01 -15.28 -16.40
N TYR A 48 3.99 -13.98 -16.18
CA TYR A 48 4.95 -13.20 -15.39
C TYR A 48 4.24 -12.47 -14.27
N VAL A 49 4.98 -12.14 -13.22
CA VAL A 49 4.57 -11.22 -12.18
C VAL A 49 5.46 -9.99 -12.25
N SER A 50 4.89 -8.85 -12.56
CA SER A 50 5.58 -7.57 -12.50
C SER A 50 5.14 -6.82 -11.25
N ASN A 51 6.09 -6.39 -10.42
CA ASN A 51 5.80 -5.71 -9.18
C ASN A 51 6.60 -4.41 -9.01
N VAL A 52 5.98 -3.44 -8.36
CA VAL A 52 6.60 -2.18 -7.94
C VAL A 52 6.35 -1.98 -6.46
N SER A 53 7.43 -1.70 -5.72
CA SER A 53 7.43 -1.68 -4.25
C SER A 53 7.72 -0.29 -3.70
N ILE A 54 7.10 0.00 -2.55
CA ILE A 54 7.55 1.04 -1.61
C ILE A 54 8.15 0.36 -0.38
N TYR A 55 9.29 0.85 0.10
CA TYR A 55 10.07 0.13 1.11
C TYR A 55 9.59 0.40 2.54
N CYS A 56 8.84 1.47 2.74
CA CYS A 56 8.32 1.84 4.06
C CYS A 56 6.82 2.14 3.97
N ALA A 57 5.99 1.17 4.33
CA ALA A 57 4.53 1.30 4.39
C ALA A 57 4.04 1.03 5.82
N GLY A 58 3.82 -0.22 6.19
CA GLY A 58 3.45 -0.58 7.56
C GLY A 58 4.51 -0.18 8.58
N ASN A 59 5.80 -0.13 8.21
CA ASN A 59 6.85 0.40 9.08
C ASN A 59 6.66 1.89 9.37
N ALA A 60 6.26 2.70 8.38
CA ALA A 60 5.96 4.10 8.62
C ALA A 60 4.77 4.25 9.56
N PHE A 61 3.69 3.48 9.36
CA PHE A 61 2.53 3.52 10.26
C PHE A 61 2.83 2.93 11.65
N ARG A 62 3.74 1.93 11.73
CA ARG A 62 4.27 1.45 13.02
C ARG A 62 5.01 2.55 13.76
N TRP A 63 5.84 3.32 13.07
CA TRP A 63 6.52 4.47 13.66
C TRP A 63 5.52 5.51 14.19
N ILE A 64 4.45 5.82 13.43
CA ILE A 64 3.36 6.68 13.91
C ILE A 64 2.76 6.13 15.21
N ARG A 65 2.46 4.82 15.26
CA ARG A 65 1.95 4.15 16.47
C ARG A 65 2.91 4.27 17.65
N ASP A 66 4.20 4.00 17.41
CA ASP A 66 5.17 3.83 18.50
C ASP A 66 5.79 5.16 18.98
N VAL A 67 5.80 6.20 18.13
CA VAL A 67 6.45 7.49 18.43
C VAL A 67 5.42 8.61 18.61
N ILE A 68 4.46 8.72 17.68
CA ILE A 68 3.49 9.81 17.70
C ILE A 68 2.28 9.47 18.59
N CYS A 69 1.76 8.26 18.45
CA CYS A 69 0.54 7.77 19.14
C CYS A 69 0.86 6.84 20.30
N GLU A 70 1.99 7.05 20.98
CA GLU A 70 2.38 6.24 22.16
C GLU A 70 1.31 6.27 23.27
N PRO A 71 0.66 7.39 23.62
CA PRO A 71 -0.42 7.41 24.61
C PRO A 71 -1.60 6.51 24.21
N GLU A 72 -2.04 6.57 22.94
CA GLU A 72 -3.15 5.74 22.42
C GLU A 72 -2.76 4.26 22.39
N LYS A 73 -1.49 3.96 22.11
CA LYS A 73 -0.96 2.60 22.16
C LYS A 73 -1.03 2.04 23.59
N GLN A 74 -0.61 2.78 24.60
CA GLN A 74 -0.67 2.35 25.99
C GLN A 74 -2.13 2.18 26.47
N GLU A 75 -3.01 3.10 26.07
CA GLU A 75 -4.43 3.00 26.37
C GLU A 75 -5.06 1.73 25.77
N ALA A 76 -4.77 1.44 24.49
CA ALA A 76 -5.26 0.24 23.84
C ALA A 76 -4.77 -1.04 24.51
N LEU A 77 -3.47 -1.11 24.83
CA LEU A 77 -2.88 -2.25 25.51
C LEU A 77 -3.51 -2.47 26.91
N ALA A 78 -3.74 -1.40 27.67
CA ALA A 78 -4.41 -1.48 28.96
C ALA A 78 -5.86 -2.00 28.87
N LYS A 79 -6.52 -1.78 27.71
CA LYS A 79 -7.87 -2.26 27.42
C LYS A 79 -7.90 -3.63 26.73
N GLY A 80 -6.74 -4.24 26.44
CA GLY A 80 -6.65 -5.50 25.69
C GLY A 80 -7.07 -5.37 24.23
N MET A 81 -6.95 -4.18 23.65
CA MET A 81 -7.28 -3.86 22.25
C MET A 81 -6.02 -3.82 21.37
N ASP A 82 -6.20 -4.00 20.06
CA ASP A 82 -5.12 -3.70 19.12
C ASP A 82 -4.90 -2.17 19.05
N PRO A 83 -3.69 -1.66 19.30
CA PRO A 83 -3.39 -0.24 19.18
C PRO A 83 -3.75 0.38 17.83
N TYR A 84 -3.66 -0.39 16.76
CA TYR A 84 -4.04 0.11 15.42
C TYR A 84 -5.54 0.39 15.29
N ASP A 85 -6.40 -0.32 16.01
CA ASP A 85 -7.84 -0.07 16.01
C ASP A 85 -8.14 1.29 16.65
N LEU A 86 -7.60 1.55 17.86
CA LEU A 86 -7.81 2.83 18.55
C LEU A 86 -7.25 4.02 17.76
N ILE A 87 -6.05 3.88 17.18
CA ILE A 87 -5.44 4.91 16.35
C ILE A 87 -6.28 5.16 15.08
N SER A 88 -6.81 4.10 14.47
CA SER A 88 -7.69 4.20 13.30
C SER A 88 -9.02 4.87 13.64
N GLU A 89 -9.62 4.55 14.79
CA GLU A 89 -10.84 5.23 15.27
C GLU A 89 -10.62 6.72 15.50
N MET A 90 -9.47 7.09 16.07
CA MET A 90 -9.08 8.49 16.25
C MET A 90 -8.89 9.19 14.90
N ALA A 91 -8.15 8.58 13.97
CA ALA A 91 -7.91 9.11 12.62
C ALA A 91 -9.19 9.21 11.78
N ALA A 92 -10.17 8.34 12.00
CA ALA A 92 -11.45 8.36 11.30
C ALA A 92 -12.29 9.61 11.60
N LYS A 93 -12.03 10.30 12.71
CA LYS A 93 -12.72 11.56 13.08
C LYS A 93 -12.20 12.75 12.27
N ILE A 94 -11.07 12.62 11.61
CA ILE A 94 -10.48 13.64 10.75
C ILE A 94 -11.01 13.45 9.32
N ALA A 95 -11.44 14.55 8.72
CA ALA A 95 -11.93 14.54 7.34
C ALA A 95 -10.87 14.06 6.33
N PRO A 96 -11.27 13.53 5.17
CA PRO A 96 -10.35 13.24 4.06
C PRO A 96 -9.46 14.44 3.75
N GLY A 97 -8.16 14.17 3.53
CA GLY A 97 -7.15 15.20 3.30
C GLY A 97 -6.45 15.69 4.56
N ALA A 98 -6.76 15.10 5.72
CA ALA A 98 -6.09 15.39 7.00
C ALA A 98 -5.93 16.90 7.30
N GLU A 99 -6.90 17.72 6.86
CA GLU A 99 -6.91 19.18 6.98
C GLU A 99 -5.70 19.86 6.29
N GLY A 100 -5.27 19.30 5.15
CA GLY A 100 -4.15 19.81 4.35
C GLY A 100 -2.78 19.35 4.83
N LEU A 101 -2.70 18.32 5.66
CA LEU A 101 -1.45 17.71 6.12
C LEU A 101 -1.08 16.53 5.23
N LEU A 102 0.08 16.60 4.57
CA LEU A 102 0.65 15.50 3.81
C LEU A 102 1.72 14.76 4.61
N PHE A 103 1.82 13.45 4.40
CA PHE A 103 2.88 12.62 4.94
C PHE A 103 3.59 11.84 3.83
N PHE A 104 4.92 11.90 3.80
CA PHE A 104 5.78 11.14 2.90
C PHE A 104 6.43 10.00 3.66
N PRO A 105 6.14 8.71 3.32
CA PRO A 105 6.52 7.58 4.16
C PRO A 105 7.94 7.05 3.94
N SER A 106 8.74 7.62 3.04
CA SER A 106 10.06 7.09 2.63
C SER A 106 11.13 7.17 3.73
N MET A 107 10.79 6.76 4.96
CA MET A 107 11.66 6.84 6.16
C MET A 107 12.84 5.85 6.12
N MET A 108 12.85 4.91 5.18
CA MET A 108 13.93 3.93 4.97
C MET A 108 14.74 4.21 3.70
N GLY A 109 14.71 5.42 3.19
CA GLY A 109 15.31 5.80 1.93
C GLY A 109 14.36 5.66 0.75
N GLY A 110 14.89 5.75 -0.47
CA GLY A 110 14.13 5.67 -1.70
C GLY A 110 13.34 4.37 -1.86
N SER A 111 12.54 4.32 -2.90
CA SER A 111 11.74 3.16 -3.27
C SER A 111 11.92 2.84 -4.76
N THR A 112 11.18 1.87 -5.29
CA THR A 112 11.25 1.56 -6.72
C THR A 112 10.78 2.74 -7.60
N ILE A 113 9.93 3.62 -7.06
CA ILE A 113 9.42 4.80 -7.79
C ILE A 113 10.23 6.07 -7.52
N THR A 114 11.04 6.11 -6.46
CA THR A 114 11.91 7.25 -6.13
C THR A 114 13.35 6.91 -6.47
N ARG A 115 13.98 7.70 -7.35
CA ARG A 115 15.37 7.45 -7.80
C ARG A 115 16.42 7.91 -6.79
N ASN A 116 16.06 8.86 -5.92
CA ASN A 116 16.99 9.41 -4.94
C ASN A 116 17.11 8.48 -3.73
N PRO A 117 18.27 7.88 -3.47
CA PRO A 117 18.47 7.00 -2.33
C PRO A 117 18.41 7.76 -0.99
N ASN A 118 18.52 9.07 -1.01
CA ASN A 118 18.48 9.93 0.17
C ASN A 118 17.05 10.39 0.52
N THR A 119 16.03 9.94 -0.22
CA THR A 119 14.63 10.26 0.11
C THR A 119 14.34 9.88 1.56
N ALA A 120 13.66 10.76 2.28
CA ALA A 120 13.34 10.57 3.69
C ALA A 120 11.85 10.83 3.97
N GLY A 121 11.40 10.51 5.18
CA GLY A 121 10.05 10.82 5.62
C GLY A 121 9.87 12.32 5.87
N ALA A 122 8.66 12.84 5.61
CA ALA A 122 8.31 14.23 5.92
C ALA A 122 6.82 14.39 6.22
N PHE A 123 6.51 15.35 7.09
CA PHE A 123 5.19 15.97 7.18
C PHE A 123 5.25 17.36 6.54
N VAL A 124 4.33 17.66 5.63
CA VAL A 124 4.24 18.95 4.94
C VAL A 124 2.86 19.54 5.15
N GLY A 125 2.80 20.82 5.48
CA GLY A 125 1.54 21.51 5.77
C GLY A 125 1.13 21.50 7.25
N LEU A 126 2.06 21.20 8.18
CA LEU A 126 1.77 21.15 9.62
C LEU A 126 1.33 22.53 10.14
N ARG A 127 0.26 22.56 10.94
CA ARG A 127 -0.32 23.75 11.56
C ARG A 127 -0.52 23.55 13.06
N ILE A 128 -0.63 24.62 13.83
CA ILE A 128 -0.76 24.59 15.30
C ILE A 128 -2.01 23.82 15.77
N GLY A 129 -3.06 23.76 14.96
CA GLY A 129 -4.29 23.05 15.28
C GLY A 129 -4.24 21.54 15.03
N HIS A 130 -3.21 21.04 14.34
CA HIS A 130 -3.11 19.61 14.06
C HIS A 130 -2.80 18.82 15.34
N THR A 131 -3.46 17.68 15.46
CA THR A 131 -3.34 16.74 16.57
C THR A 131 -2.74 15.42 16.11
N ARG A 132 -2.50 14.48 17.03
CA ARG A 132 -2.08 13.12 16.67
C ARG A 132 -3.05 12.41 15.72
N ALA A 133 -4.36 12.75 15.82
CA ALA A 133 -5.36 12.23 14.89
C ALA A 133 -5.08 12.66 13.43
N ASN A 134 -4.72 13.93 13.23
CA ASN A 134 -4.35 14.44 11.90
C ASN A 134 -3.07 13.76 11.37
N LEU A 135 -2.06 13.57 12.24
CA LEU A 135 -0.82 12.90 11.83
C LEU A 135 -1.06 11.43 11.46
N ALA A 136 -1.88 10.72 12.24
CA ALA A 136 -2.24 9.33 11.93
C ALA A 136 -3.06 9.23 10.63
N ARG A 137 -4.02 10.15 10.43
CA ARG A 137 -4.79 10.24 9.19
C ARG A 137 -3.89 10.52 7.98
N ALA A 138 -3.06 11.56 8.07
CA ALA A 138 -2.11 11.91 7.03
C ALA A 138 -1.16 10.76 6.69
N ALA A 139 -0.74 9.96 7.68
CA ALA A 139 0.11 8.80 7.45
C ALA A 139 -0.58 7.71 6.62
N LEU A 140 -1.81 7.35 6.94
CA LEU A 140 -2.58 6.39 6.14
C LEU A 140 -2.81 6.89 4.72
N GLU A 141 -3.15 8.17 4.57
CA GLU A 141 -3.36 8.81 3.27
C GLU A 141 -2.07 8.91 2.47
N GLY A 142 -0.97 9.36 3.08
CA GLY A 142 0.33 9.52 2.40
C GLY A 142 0.90 8.20 1.88
N ILE A 143 0.83 7.13 2.69
CA ILE A 143 1.22 5.78 2.23
C ILE A 143 0.34 5.35 1.05
N SER A 144 -0.96 5.62 1.12
CA SER A 144 -1.91 5.25 0.06
C SER A 144 -1.71 6.08 -1.21
N LEU A 145 -1.34 7.36 -1.10
CA LEU A 145 -1.01 8.24 -2.22
C LEU A 145 0.29 7.79 -2.92
N GLU A 146 1.32 7.40 -2.17
CA GLU A 146 2.54 6.83 -2.76
C GLU A 146 2.23 5.52 -3.51
N LEU A 147 1.39 4.66 -2.95
CA LEU A 147 0.91 3.45 -3.64
C LEU A 147 0.04 3.77 -4.86
N LYS A 148 -0.73 4.87 -4.85
CA LYS A 148 -1.46 5.32 -6.06
C LYS A 148 -0.50 5.70 -7.19
N MET A 149 0.64 6.30 -6.88
CA MET A 149 1.67 6.54 -7.91
C MET A 149 2.14 5.23 -8.55
N VAL A 150 2.33 4.17 -7.75
CA VAL A 150 2.64 2.82 -8.25
C VAL A 150 1.50 2.28 -9.11
N LEU A 151 0.27 2.39 -8.64
CA LEU A 151 -0.91 1.88 -9.35
C LEU A 151 -1.08 2.54 -10.71
N ASN A 152 -0.87 3.86 -10.80
CA ASN A 152 -0.97 4.63 -12.04
C ASN A 152 0.01 4.13 -13.14
N LEU A 153 1.15 3.55 -12.76
CA LEU A 153 2.08 2.97 -13.72
C LEU A 153 1.50 1.72 -14.38
N PHE A 154 0.85 0.85 -13.58
CA PHE A 154 0.22 -0.35 -14.11
C PHE A 154 -1.08 -0.05 -14.86
N GLU A 155 -1.88 0.93 -14.45
CA GLU A 155 -3.13 1.31 -15.11
C GLU A 155 -2.94 1.74 -16.57
N LYS A 156 -1.72 2.12 -16.96
CA LYS A 156 -1.37 2.45 -18.35
C LYS A 156 -1.09 1.22 -19.22
N MET A 157 -0.89 0.05 -18.61
CA MET A 157 -0.38 -1.15 -19.27
C MET A 157 -1.34 -2.34 -19.21
N VAL A 158 -2.27 -2.33 -18.27
CA VAL A 158 -3.26 -3.40 -18.10
C VAL A 158 -4.64 -2.97 -18.57
N PRO A 159 -5.49 -3.90 -18.99
CA PRO A 159 -6.89 -3.60 -19.23
C PRO A 159 -7.53 -2.96 -18.01
N SER A 160 -8.53 -2.11 -18.23
CA SER A 160 -9.26 -1.46 -17.12
C SER A 160 -9.80 -2.51 -16.16
N PHE A 161 -9.52 -2.34 -14.88
CA PHE A 161 -10.02 -3.19 -13.78
C PHE A 161 -10.77 -2.33 -12.77
N LYS A 162 -11.79 -2.91 -12.14
CA LYS A 162 -12.64 -2.23 -11.15
C LYS A 162 -12.33 -2.63 -9.72
N GLU A 163 -11.66 -3.76 -9.54
CA GLU A 163 -11.44 -4.39 -8.25
C GLU A 163 -9.96 -4.72 -8.06
N LEU A 164 -9.47 -4.61 -6.83
CA LEU A 164 -8.10 -4.91 -6.46
C LEU A 164 -8.09 -5.73 -5.16
N ARG A 165 -7.34 -6.83 -5.14
CA ARG A 165 -7.16 -7.63 -3.93
C ARG A 165 -6.15 -6.98 -3.01
N LEU A 166 -6.50 -6.87 -1.72
CA LEU A 166 -5.62 -6.35 -0.67
C LEU A 166 -5.28 -7.46 0.32
N THR A 167 -3.99 -7.65 0.55
CA THR A 167 -3.44 -8.66 1.47
C THR A 167 -2.39 -8.05 2.40
N GLY A 168 -1.93 -8.84 3.38
CA GLY A 168 -1.01 -8.36 4.42
C GLY A 168 -1.75 -7.68 5.58
N GLY A 169 -1.00 -7.28 6.61
CA GLY A 169 -1.54 -6.69 7.83
C GLY A 169 -2.36 -5.41 7.62
N GLY A 170 -2.00 -4.59 6.63
CA GLY A 170 -2.74 -3.38 6.29
C GLY A 170 -4.17 -3.62 5.80
N SER A 171 -4.51 -4.86 5.42
CA SER A 171 -5.87 -5.23 5.01
C SER A 171 -6.86 -5.32 6.18
N ASN A 172 -6.39 -5.37 7.43
CA ASN A 172 -7.24 -5.51 8.60
C ASN A 172 -7.99 -4.20 8.94
N GLY A 173 -7.34 -3.03 8.79
CA GLY A 173 -7.91 -1.74 9.15
C GLY A 173 -9.02 -1.28 8.20
N PHE A 174 -10.27 -1.14 8.68
CA PHE A 174 -11.38 -0.66 7.86
C PHE A 174 -11.11 0.73 7.29
N LEU A 175 -10.63 1.66 8.12
CA LEU A 175 -10.34 3.03 7.67
C LEU A 175 -9.31 3.02 6.52
N TRP A 176 -8.24 2.23 6.66
CA TRP A 176 -7.22 2.17 5.61
C TRP A 176 -7.76 1.60 4.31
N ARG A 177 -8.58 0.54 4.38
CA ARG A 177 -9.27 0.00 3.18
C ARG A 177 -10.15 1.05 2.50
N GLN A 178 -10.88 1.85 3.28
CA GLN A 178 -11.72 2.91 2.73
C GLN A 178 -10.89 4.03 2.07
N ILE A 179 -9.80 4.45 2.69
CA ILE A 179 -8.85 5.41 2.11
C ILE A 179 -8.30 4.87 0.79
N LEU A 180 -7.85 3.61 0.77
CA LEU A 180 -7.35 2.96 -0.44
C LEU A 180 -8.41 2.87 -1.54
N ALA A 181 -9.65 2.49 -1.19
CA ALA A 181 -10.75 2.42 -2.16
C ALA A 181 -11.00 3.77 -2.84
N ASN A 182 -11.03 4.84 -2.05
CA ASN A 182 -11.28 6.20 -2.53
C ASN A 182 -10.10 6.72 -3.38
N ILE A 183 -8.86 6.56 -2.92
CA ILE A 183 -7.65 7.00 -3.64
C ILE A 183 -7.42 6.21 -4.93
N TYR A 184 -7.64 4.89 -4.90
CA TYR A 184 -7.46 4.04 -6.07
C TYR A 184 -8.62 4.15 -7.06
N LYS A 185 -9.78 4.59 -6.61
CA LYS A 185 -11.06 4.55 -7.35
C LYS A 185 -11.40 3.11 -7.77
N LYS A 186 -11.18 2.17 -6.85
CA LYS A 186 -11.37 0.73 -7.05
C LYS A 186 -12.02 0.11 -5.82
N THR A 187 -12.87 -0.87 -6.04
CA THR A 187 -13.34 -1.74 -4.95
C THR A 187 -12.18 -2.53 -4.38
N ILE A 188 -11.97 -2.45 -3.08
CA ILE A 188 -10.95 -3.24 -2.39
C ILE A 188 -11.54 -4.56 -1.92
N LEU A 189 -10.95 -5.65 -2.37
CA LEU A 189 -11.32 -7.01 -2.02
C LEU A 189 -10.34 -7.59 -1.01
N VAL A 190 -10.83 -8.02 0.14
CA VAL A 190 -9.99 -8.69 1.15
C VAL A 190 -10.33 -10.17 1.15
N PRO A 191 -9.40 -11.06 0.76
CA PRO A 191 -9.58 -12.49 0.82
C PRO A 191 -9.56 -13.00 2.27
N SER A 192 -10.04 -14.22 2.50
CA SER A 192 -10.06 -14.84 3.84
C SER A 192 -8.65 -15.16 4.36
N VAL A 193 -7.69 -15.42 3.47
CA VAL A 193 -6.27 -15.60 3.79
C VAL A 193 -5.51 -14.34 3.37
N THR A 194 -5.04 -13.54 4.33
CA THR A 194 -4.36 -12.27 4.06
C THR A 194 -2.90 -12.23 4.46
N GLN A 195 -2.53 -12.88 5.55
CA GLN A 195 -1.15 -12.87 6.08
C GLN A 195 -0.34 -14.07 5.59
N GLU A 196 -0.97 -15.24 5.49
CA GLU A 196 -0.34 -16.50 5.10
C GLU A 196 -0.35 -16.73 3.57
N THR A 197 -0.49 -15.67 2.79
CA THR A 197 -0.56 -15.76 1.32
C THR A 197 0.67 -16.42 0.69
N ALA A 198 1.85 -16.26 1.29
CA ALA A 198 3.05 -16.93 0.82
C ALA A 198 2.97 -18.46 1.02
N ALA A 199 2.54 -18.91 2.20
CA ALA A 199 2.35 -20.33 2.50
C ALA A 199 1.24 -20.95 1.63
N LEU A 200 0.12 -20.23 1.45
CA LEU A 200 -0.94 -20.66 0.54
C LEU A 200 -0.43 -20.78 -0.90
N GLY A 201 0.39 -19.84 -1.36
CA GLY A 201 1.00 -19.90 -2.70
C GLY A 201 1.90 -21.12 -2.87
N ALA A 202 2.71 -21.46 -1.87
CA ALA A 202 3.55 -22.65 -1.89
C ALA A 202 2.70 -23.95 -1.91
N ALA A 203 1.65 -23.99 -1.10
CA ALA A 203 0.71 -25.13 -1.08
C ALA A 203 0.00 -25.32 -2.43
N LEU A 204 -0.40 -24.20 -3.07
CA LEU A 204 -0.98 -24.23 -4.42
C LEU A 204 -0.01 -24.80 -5.45
N CYS A 205 1.26 -24.37 -5.42
CA CYS A 205 2.28 -24.91 -6.33
C CYS A 205 2.46 -26.41 -6.14
N ALA A 206 2.53 -26.87 -4.89
CA ALA A 206 2.65 -28.31 -4.59
C ALA A 206 1.41 -29.08 -5.06
N GLY A 207 0.20 -28.61 -4.71
CA GLY A 207 -1.05 -29.29 -5.05
C GLY A 207 -1.31 -29.41 -6.55
N VAL A 208 -0.99 -28.37 -7.32
CA VAL A 208 -1.07 -28.41 -8.79
C VAL A 208 0.04 -29.31 -9.35
N GLY A 209 1.27 -29.23 -8.80
CA GLY A 209 2.40 -30.01 -9.26
C GLY A 209 2.23 -31.52 -9.11
N ILE A 210 1.55 -32.02 -8.08
CA ILE A 210 1.24 -33.44 -7.86
C ILE A 210 -0.11 -33.85 -8.44
N GLY A 211 -0.82 -32.98 -9.15
CA GLY A 211 -2.13 -33.26 -9.75
C GLY A 211 -3.31 -33.32 -8.77
N LEU A 212 -3.14 -32.87 -7.52
CA LEU A 212 -4.24 -32.77 -6.54
C LEU A 212 -5.28 -31.73 -6.98
N TRP A 213 -4.84 -30.66 -7.57
CA TRP A 213 -5.70 -29.60 -8.12
C TRP A 213 -5.41 -29.41 -9.60
N LYS A 214 -6.47 -29.14 -10.36
CA LYS A 214 -6.40 -28.98 -11.81
C LYS A 214 -5.53 -27.81 -12.24
N ASP A 215 -5.67 -26.68 -11.54
CA ASP A 215 -4.99 -25.43 -11.85
C ASP A 215 -4.93 -24.50 -10.63
N PHE A 216 -4.27 -23.36 -10.80
CA PHE A 216 -4.08 -22.34 -9.74
C PHE A 216 -5.35 -21.55 -9.40
N LEU A 217 -6.43 -21.62 -10.20
CA LEU A 217 -7.71 -20.98 -9.88
C LEU A 217 -8.34 -21.56 -8.62
N LYS A 218 -7.87 -22.72 -8.16
CA LYS A 218 -8.24 -23.31 -6.86
C LYS A 218 -8.06 -22.34 -5.69
N VAL A 219 -7.20 -21.32 -5.82
CA VAL A 219 -7.04 -20.27 -4.81
C VAL A 219 -8.35 -19.52 -4.52
N ASP A 220 -9.21 -19.33 -5.51
CA ASP A 220 -10.46 -18.59 -5.35
C ASP A 220 -11.49 -19.35 -4.49
N GLU A 221 -11.39 -20.68 -4.47
CA GLU A 221 -12.20 -21.54 -3.60
C GLU A 221 -11.64 -21.63 -2.18
N ILE A 222 -10.30 -21.66 -2.04
CA ILE A 222 -9.61 -21.78 -0.74
C ILE A 222 -9.64 -20.44 0.00
N SER A 223 -9.37 -19.36 -0.71
CA SER A 223 -9.32 -18.00 -0.15
C SER A 223 -10.39 -17.12 -0.78
N THR A 224 -11.62 -17.33 -0.31
CA THR A 224 -12.80 -16.61 -0.75
C THR A 224 -12.75 -15.13 -0.30
N ILE A 225 -13.46 -14.25 -0.99
CA ILE A 225 -13.52 -12.82 -0.59
C ILE A 225 -14.34 -12.67 0.70
N LYS A 226 -13.67 -12.25 1.77
CA LYS A 226 -14.25 -12.03 3.11
C LYS A 226 -14.92 -10.67 3.24
N SER A 227 -14.36 -9.64 2.61
CA SER A 227 -14.94 -8.29 2.63
C SER A 227 -14.69 -7.54 1.34
N ARG A 228 -15.60 -6.59 1.06
CA ARG A 228 -15.53 -5.65 -0.06
C ARG A 228 -15.65 -4.24 0.52
N THR A 229 -14.84 -3.32 0.05
CA THR A 229 -14.91 -1.90 0.41
C THR A 229 -15.09 -1.11 -0.87
N GLU A 230 -16.26 -0.52 -1.01
CA GLU A 230 -16.62 0.25 -2.20
C GLU A 230 -16.06 1.68 -2.11
N VAL A 231 -15.91 2.32 -3.26
CA VAL A 231 -15.54 3.72 -3.38
C VAL A 231 -16.67 4.60 -2.83
N GLN A 232 -16.30 5.64 -2.11
CA GLN A 232 -17.20 6.72 -1.69
C GLN A 232 -17.04 7.89 -2.67
N PRO A 233 -17.97 8.08 -3.62
CA PRO A 233 -17.82 9.07 -4.70
C PRO A 233 -17.59 10.50 -4.19
N GLU A 234 -18.18 10.85 -3.06
CA GLU A 234 -18.06 12.16 -2.42
C GLU A 234 -16.64 12.51 -1.98
N ASN A 235 -15.81 11.48 -1.75
CA ASN A 235 -14.42 11.65 -1.30
C ASN A 235 -13.39 11.56 -2.45
N VAL A 236 -13.82 11.22 -3.66
CA VAL A 236 -12.89 11.01 -4.79
C VAL A 236 -12.21 12.31 -5.20
N GLY A 237 -12.97 13.40 -5.34
CA GLY A 237 -12.44 14.67 -5.82
C GLY A 237 -11.30 15.23 -4.96
N ILE A 238 -11.44 15.19 -3.62
CA ILE A 238 -10.39 15.65 -2.72
C ILE A 238 -9.11 14.79 -2.84
N TYR A 239 -9.24 13.48 -3.03
CA TYR A 239 -8.08 12.62 -3.19
C TYR A 239 -7.41 12.73 -4.57
N GLU A 240 -8.14 13.13 -5.60
CA GLU A 240 -7.55 13.47 -6.91
C GLU A 240 -6.66 14.70 -6.79
N GLU A 241 -7.17 15.78 -6.21
CA GLU A 241 -6.39 17.00 -5.96
C GLU A 241 -5.17 16.72 -5.07
N LEU A 242 -5.37 15.97 -3.97
CA LEU A 242 -4.27 15.59 -3.09
C LEU A 242 -3.19 14.76 -3.78
N ALA A 243 -3.56 13.88 -4.71
CA ALA A 243 -2.60 13.06 -5.45
C ALA A 243 -1.71 13.92 -6.36
N GLU A 244 -2.26 14.98 -6.96
CA GLU A 244 -1.49 15.94 -7.76
C GLU A 244 -0.52 16.73 -6.89
N VAL A 245 -1.00 17.32 -5.79
CA VAL A 245 -0.17 18.06 -4.84
C VAL A 245 0.91 17.17 -4.21
N TYR A 246 0.56 15.91 -3.87
CA TYR A 246 1.50 14.92 -3.34
C TYR A 246 2.64 14.65 -4.33
N ALA A 247 2.32 14.38 -5.59
CA ALA A 247 3.31 14.08 -6.62
C ALA A 247 4.21 15.29 -6.93
N GLU A 248 3.66 16.50 -6.91
CA GLU A 248 4.44 17.74 -7.04
C GLU A 248 5.38 17.94 -5.86
N THR A 249 4.86 17.84 -4.63
CA THR A 249 5.63 18.02 -3.41
C THR A 249 6.75 16.99 -3.29
N ALA A 250 6.49 15.72 -3.64
CA ALA A 250 7.51 14.68 -3.65
C ALA A 250 8.71 15.05 -4.53
N ARG A 251 8.47 15.65 -5.70
CA ARG A 251 9.53 16.12 -6.60
C ARG A 251 10.31 17.31 -6.03
N LEU A 252 9.61 18.23 -5.37
CA LEU A 252 10.24 19.41 -4.75
C LEU A 252 11.13 19.03 -3.56
N LEU A 253 10.78 17.97 -2.81
CA LEU A 253 11.55 17.48 -1.67
C LEU A 253 12.84 16.73 -2.07
N ASP A 254 12.98 16.30 -3.32
CA ASP A 254 14.09 15.48 -3.77
C ASP A 254 15.47 16.15 -3.57
N HIS A 255 15.60 17.40 -3.98
CA HIS A 255 16.83 18.18 -3.77
C HIS A 255 17.13 18.46 -2.29
N PRO A 256 16.19 18.94 -1.45
CA PRO A 256 16.38 19.05 -0.01
C PRO A 256 16.87 17.75 0.66
N TYR A 257 16.32 16.58 0.32
CA TYR A 257 16.77 15.31 0.89
C TYR A 257 18.25 15.02 0.58
N THR A 258 18.68 15.28 -0.65
CA THR A 258 20.08 15.12 -1.04
C THR A 258 21.00 16.05 -0.21
N ARG A 259 20.62 17.31 -0.04
CA ARG A 259 21.36 18.28 0.75
C ARG A 259 21.46 17.90 2.23
N LEU A 260 20.35 17.44 2.81
CA LEU A 260 20.33 16.97 4.19
C LEU A 260 21.23 15.76 4.41
N ALA A 261 21.26 14.81 3.46
CA ALA A 261 22.15 13.67 3.52
C ALA A 261 23.62 14.04 3.40
N GLU A 262 23.96 15.07 2.63
CA GLU A 262 25.33 15.63 2.54
C GLU A 262 25.75 16.24 3.89
N ILE A 263 24.90 17.04 4.51
CA ILE A 263 25.14 17.66 5.83
C ILE A 263 25.37 16.57 6.88
N ASN A 264 24.54 15.53 6.89
CA ASN A 264 24.65 14.43 7.87
C ASN A 264 25.97 13.64 7.75
N LYS A 265 26.66 13.68 6.60
CA LYS A 265 27.98 13.05 6.43
C LYS A 265 29.13 13.90 6.99
N LEU A 266 28.84 15.16 7.36
CA LEU A 266 29.83 16.08 7.91
C LEU A 266 29.86 16.06 9.46
N VAL A 267 28.90 15.37 10.08
CA VAL A 267 28.77 15.14 11.52
C VAL A 267 29.21 13.73 11.88
#